data_5347d1156fd68b2568c6e86e6aad1fec
#
_entry.id   5347d1156fd68b2568c6e86e6aad1fec
#
_cell.length_a   1.000
_cell.length_b   1.000
_cell.length_c   1.000
_cell.angle_alpha   90.00
_cell.angle_beta   90.00
_cell.angle_gamma   90.00
#
_symmetry.space_group_name_H-M   'P 1'
#
loop_
_entity.id
_entity.type
_entity.pdbx_description
1 polymer ?
#
loop_
_entity_poly.entity_id
_entity_poly.type
_entity_poly.pdbx_seq_one_letter_code
_entity_poly.pdbx_strand_id
1 'polypeptide(L)'
;MPSYKVFQMKLTDDQVDEINAEGEKNSALWRFYQDANMYPDGDKVQNALRMGLYDHMANIEAPDMNQVVHLGYDISEEKIEHLDNKFGRKMHSITIGDVVEDPDGKKWFVNFNGYEAV
;
A
#
# COMPACT_ATOMS: atom_id res chain seq x y z
N MET A 1 3.91 22.32 2.46
CA MET A 1 3.14 21.29 3.17
C MET A 1 4.00 20.05 3.37
N PRO A 2 3.78 19.30 4.44
CA PRO A 2 4.42 18.00 4.61
C PRO A 2 4.10 17.05 3.46
N SER A 3 5.04 16.19 3.14
CA SER A 3 4.88 15.18 2.10
C SER A 3 4.77 13.79 2.73
N TYR A 4 3.78 13.04 2.29
CA TYR A 4 3.51 11.66 2.74
C TYR A 4 3.76 10.70 1.59
N LYS A 5 4.37 9.56 1.90
CA LYS A 5 4.63 8.50 0.91
C LYS A 5 3.53 7.47 0.96
N VAL A 6 2.95 7.16 -0.19
CA VAL A 6 1.90 6.15 -0.30
C VAL A 6 2.47 4.87 -0.88
N PHE A 7 2.30 3.77 -0.14
CA PHE A 7 2.71 2.43 -0.55
C PHE A 7 1.46 1.59 -0.77
N GLN A 8 1.37 0.97 -1.92
CA GLN A 8 0.25 0.11 -2.25
C GLN A 8 0.73 -1.26 -2.68
N MET A 9 -0.09 -2.24 -2.38
CA MET A 9 0.20 -3.64 -2.63
C MET A 9 -0.53 -4.09 -3.88
N LYS A 10 0.22 -4.69 -4.81
CA LYS A 10 -0.33 -5.32 -5.99
C LYS A 10 0.64 -6.38 -6.49
N LEU A 11 0.09 -7.45 -7.02
CA LEU A 11 0.92 -8.50 -7.62
C LEU A 11 1.33 -8.09 -9.03
N THR A 12 2.62 -8.24 -9.33
CA THR A 12 3.15 -8.13 -10.70
C THR A 12 2.79 -9.40 -11.48
N ASP A 13 2.91 -9.35 -12.80
CA ASP A 13 2.68 -10.54 -13.64
C ASP A 13 3.61 -11.69 -13.26
N ASP A 14 4.88 -11.39 -12.97
CA ASP A 14 5.85 -12.39 -12.51
C ASP A 14 5.43 -13.02 -11.18
N GLN A 15 4.91 -12.22 -10.25
CA GLN A 15 4.42 -12.72 -8.96
C GLN A 15 3.18 -13.58 -9.14
N VAL A 16 2.28 -13.22 -10.04
CA VAL A 16 1.10 -14.04 -10.37
C VAL A 16 1.55 -15.38 -10.97
N ASP A 17 2.51 -15.36 -11.87
CA ASP A 17 3.06 -16.58 -12.46
C ASP A 17 3.69 -17.50 -11.41
N GLU A 18 4.43 -16.93 -10.46
CA GLU A 18 5.02 -17.67 -9.34
C GLU A 18 3.94 -18.32 -8.47
N ILE A 19 2.88 -17.59 -8.13
CA ILE A 19 1.76 -18.11 -7.35
C ILE A 19 1.07 -19.25 -8.10
N ASN A 20 0.83 -19.10 -9.39
CA ASN A 20 0.20 -20.12 -10.22
C ASN A 20 1.07 -21.39 -10.33
N ALA A 21 2.39 -21.23 -10.41
CA ALA A 21 3.32 -22.35 -10.47
C ALA A 21 3.36 -23.16 -9.17
N GLU A 22 3.29 -22.49 -8.02
CA GLU A 22 3.28 -23.14 -6.70
C GLU A 22 1.89 -23.63 -6.28
N GLY A 23 0.84 -23.00 -6.78
CA GLY A 23 -0.55 -23.19 -6.33
C GLY A 23 -0.87 -22.33 -5.11
N GLU A 24 -2.09 -21.81 -5.06
CA GLU A 24 -2.53 -20.87 -4.02
C GLU A 24 -2.34 -21.41 -2.60
N LYS A 25 -2.61 -22.70 -2.39
CA LYS A 25 -2.47 -23.34 -1.07
C LYS A 25 -1.04 -23.41 -0.56
N ASN A 26 -0.07 -23.43 -1.47
CA ASN A 26 1.35 -23.61 -1.16
C ASN A 26 2.14 -22.32 -1.23
N SER A 27 1.56 -21.25 -1.77
CA SER A 27 2.26 -20.00 -1.98
C SER A 27 2.24 -19.14 -0.72
N ALA A 28 3.41 -18.93 -0.12
CA ALA A 28 3.57 -17.98 0.99
C ALA A 28 3.29 -16.55 0.51
N LEU A 29 3.71 -16.21 -0.70
CA LEU A 29 3.46 -14.89 -1.31
C LEU A 29 1.97 -14.58 -1.38
N TRP A 30 1.16 -15.53 -1.86
CA TRP A 30 -0.29 -15.39 -1.95
C TRP A 30 -0.93 -15.21 -0.57
N ARG A 31 -0.48 -15.99 0.42
CA ARG A 31 -0.99 -15.91 1.79
C ARG A 31 -0.74 -14.54 2.41
N PHE A 32 0.49 -14.03 2.32
CA PHE A 32 0.81 -12.72 2.87
C PHE A 32 0.08 -11.59 2.15
N TYR A 33 -0.09 -11.73 0.84
CA TYR A 33 -0.86 -10.77 0.06
C TYR A 33 -2.32 -10.72 0.51
N GLN A 34 -2.98 -11.88 0.63
CA GLN A 34 -4.37 -11.95 1.06
C GLN A 34 -4.56 -11.44 2.49
N ASP A 35 -3.72 -11.85 3.40
CA ASP A 35 -3.83 -11.47 4.82
C ASP A 35 -3.77 -9.95 5.00
N ALA A 36 -2.83 -9.30 4.35
CA ALA A 36 -2.68 -7.84 4.46
C ALA A 36 -3.74 -7.06 3.69
N ASN A 37 -4.34 -7.65 2.65
CA ASN A 37 -5.28 -6.97 1.77
C ASN A 37 -6.73 -7.08 2.23
N MET A 38 -7.11 -8.17 2.90
CA MET A 38 -8.51 -8.43 3.27
C MET A 38 -8.87 -7.98 4.68
N TYR A 39 -8.05 -8.35 5.65
CA TYR A 39 -8.28 -8.02 7.07
C TYR A 39 -6.95 -7.61 7.70
N PRO A 40 -6.42 -6.42 7.34
CA PRO A 40 -5.11 -6.01 7.79
C PRO A 40 -5.06 -5.77 9.29
N ASP A 41 -3.96 -6.21 9.90
CA ASP A 41 -3.52 -5.78 11.23
C ASP A 41 -2.02 -5.47 11.16
N GLY A 42 -1.46 -4.97 12.24
CA GLY A 42 -0.06 -4.56 12.27
C GLY A 42 0.91 -5.67 11.85
N ASP A 43 0.69 -6.89 12.32
CA ASP A 43 1.57 -8.03 12.02
C ASP A 43 1.46 -8.46 10.56
N LYS A 44 0.25 -8.54 10.03
CA LYS A 44 0.01 -8.93 8.63
C LYS A 44 0.62 -7.92 7.66
N VAL A 45 0.41 -6.63 7.91
CA VAL A 45 0.97 -5.56 7.09
C VAL A 45 2.49 -5.57 7.16
N GLN A 46 3.05 -5.76 8.35
CA GLN A 46 4.50 -5.82 8.52
C GLN A 46 5.12 -7.01 7.78
N ASN A 47 4.47 -8.16 7.82
CA ASN A 47 4.90 -9.34 7.06
C ASN A 47 4.88 -9.06 5.54
N ALA A 48 3.83 -8.43 5.04
CA ALA A 48 3.73 -8.06 3.63
C ALA A 48 4.81 -7.06 3.22
N LEU A 49 5.14 -6.09 4.09
CA LEU A 49 6.24 -5.16 3.87
C LEU A 49 7.58 -5.90 3.77
N ARG A 50 7.83 -6.85 4.67
CA ARG A 50 9.06 -7.66 4.65
C ARG A 50 9.18 -8.54 3.41
N MET A 51 8.06 -9.00 2.88
CA MET A 51 8.01 -9.79 1.65
C MET A 51 8.18 -8.97 0.37
N GLY A 52 8.25 -7.63 0.49
CA GLY A 52 8.38 -6.76 -0.66
C GLY A 52 7.11 -6.64 -1.50
N LEU A 53 5.94 -6.85 -0.90
CA LEU A 53 4.66 -6.78 -1.61
C LEU A 53 4.16 -5.36 -1.83
N TYR A 54 4.71 -4.39 -1.09
CA TYR A 54 4.36 -2.98 -1.24
C TYR A 54 5.33 -2.27 -2.18
N ASP A 55 4.81 -1.30 -2.92
CA ASP A 55 5.63 -0.42 -3.74
C ASP A 55 5.27 1.04 -3.46
N HIS A 56 6.25 1.92 -3.55
CA HIS A 56 6.06 3.36 -3.39
C HIS A 56 5.36 3.89 -4.65
N MET A 57 4.07 4.20 -4.52
CA MET A 57 3.21 4.54 -5.64
C MET A 57 3.12 6.05 -5.89
N ALA A 58 3.17 6.84 -4.83
CA ALA A 58 2.96 8.27 -4.93
C ALA A 58 3.44 9.01 -3.69
N ASN A 59 3.62 10.32 -3.84
CA ASN A 59 3.76 11.26 -2.73
C ASN A 59 2.55 12.18 -2.73
N ILE A 60 2.00 12.45 -1.55
CA ILE A 60 0.87 13.36 -1.38
C ILE A 60 1.28 14.48 -0.43
N GLU A 61 1.14 15.72 -0.87
CA GLU A 61 1.29 16.89 0.00
C GLU A 61 -0.02 17.15 0.73
N ALA A 62 0.03 17.16 2.06
CA ALA A 62 -1.15 17.39 2.90
C ALA A 62 -0.74 17.90 4.27
N PRO A 63 -1.62 18.64 4.98
CA PRO A 63 -1.31 19.13 6.31
C PRO A 63 -1.27 18.03 7.38
N ASP A 64 -2.02 16.94 7.19
CA ASP A 64 -2.11 15.85 8.14
C ASP A 64 -2.53 14.55 7.46
N MET A 65 -2.50 13.45 8.23
CA MET A 65 -2.84 12.11 7.74
C MET A 65 -4.30 12.00 7.27
N ASN A 66 -5.24 12.66 7.94
CA ASN A 66 -6.64 12.63 7.55
C ASN A 66 -6.82 13.19 6.14
N GLN A 67 -6.12 14.27 5.82
CA GLN A 67 -6.15 14.85 4.48
C GLN A 67 -5.47 13.98 3.44
N VAL A 68 -4.42 13.26 3.80
CA VAL A 68 -3.79 12.27 2.90
C VAL A 68 -4.80 11.22 2.47
N VAL A 69 -5.50 10.63 3.42
CA VAL A 69 -6.52 9.61 3.13
C VAL A 69 -7.64 10.18 2.29
N HIS A 70 -8.09 11.40 2.62
CA HIS A 70 -9.13 12.09 1.86
C HIS A 70 -8.72 12.38 0.41
N LEU A 71 -7.55 12.95 0.20
CA LEU A 71 -7.02 13.25 -1.14
C LEU A 71 -6.75 11.96 -1.93
N GLY A 72 -6.37 10.89 -1.25
CA GLY A 72 -6.11 9.60 -1.86
C GLY A 72 -7.33 8.91 -2.46
N TYR A 73 -8.54 9.36 -2.16
CA TYR A 73 -9.74 8.89 -2.85
C TYR A 73 -9.87 9.47 -4.26
N ASP A 74 -9.36 10.68 -4.48
CA ASP A 74 -9.34 11.30 -5.80
C ASP A 74 -7.92 11.29 -6.35
N ILE A 75 -7.60 10.29 -7.12
CA ILE A 75 -6.26 10.09 -7.69
C ILE A 75 -5.92 11.08 -8.82
N SER A 76 -6.85 11.94 -9.21
CA SER A 76 -6.61 13.00 -10.19
C SER A 76 -6.15 14.31 -9.55
N GLU A 77 -6.09 14.39 -8.22
CA GLU A 77 -5.68 15.60 -7.49
C GLU A 77 -4.26 16.03 -7.86
N GLU A 78 -4.07 17.36 -8.06
CA GLU A 78 -2.78 17.94 -8.41
C GLU A 78 -1.73 17.77 -7.32
N LYS A 79 -2.16 17.56 -6.07
CA LYS A 79 -1.27 17.37 -4.92
C LYS A 79 -0.65 15.97 -4.85
N ILE A 80 -1.05 15.08 -5.74
CA ILE A 80 -0.54 13.72 -5.80
C ILE A 80 0.55 13.64 -6.86
N GLU A 81 1.77 13.38 -6.43
CA GLU A 81 2.88 13.09 -7.32
C GLU A 81 2.93 11.58 -7.55
N HIS A 82 2.50 11.14 -8.72
CA HIS A 82 2.60 9.73 -9.10
C HIS A 82 4.03 9.40 -9.50
N LEU A 83 4.54 8.28 -8.99
CA LEU A 83 5.90 7.84 -9.22
C LEU A 83 5.95 6.70 -10.23
N ASP A 84 7.09 6.59 -10.91
CA ASP A 84 7.41 5.36 -11.65
C ASP A 84 7.57 4.23 -10.65
N ASN A 85 6.88 3.12 -10.89
CA ASN A 85 6.85 2.00 -9.98
C ASN A 85 6.93 0.68 -10.74
N LYS A 86 7.10 -0.43 -10.00
CA LYS A 86 7.26 -1.76 -10.59
C LYS A 86 6.00 -2.25 -11.35
N PHE A 87 4.85 -1.62 -11.15
CA PHE A 87 3.61 -1.96 -11.84
C PHE A 87 3.41 -1.19 -13.13
N GLY A 88 4.21 -0.14 -13.36
CA GLY A 88 4.08 0.70 -14.56
C GLY A 88 2.82 1.52 -14.63
N ARG A 89 2.21 1.86 -13.49
CA ARG A 89 0.94 2.60 -13.44
C ARG A 89 0.83 3.49 -12.22
N LYS A 90 -0.15 4.40 -12.25
CA LYS A 90 -0.47 5.30 -11.15
C LYS A 90 -1.07 4.54 -9.96
N MET A 91 -1.01 5.15 -8.78
CA MET A 91 -1.70 4.61 -7.62
C MET A 91 -3.21 4.49 -7.88
N HIS A 92 -3.84 3.51 -7.28
CA HIS A 92 -5.30 3.46 -7.17
C HIS A 92 -5.75 4.25 -5.95
N SER A 93 -7.06 4.49 -5.80
CA SER A 93 -7.61 5.14 -4.61
C SER A 93 -7.14 4.43 -3.34
N ILE A 94 -6.80 5.22 -2.31
CA ILE A 94 -6.37 4.65 -1.02
C ILE A 94 -7.49 3.78 -0.45
N THR A 95 -7.13 2.57 -0.06
CA THR A 95 -8.05 1.58 0.47
C THR A 95 -7.41 0.80 1.63
N ILE A 96 -8.22 -0.05 2.24
CA ILE A 96 -7.78 -0.92 3.35
C ILE A 96 -6.55 -1.72 2.95
N GLY A 97 -5.56 -1.77 3.83
CA GLY A 97 -4.30 -2.46 3.60
C GLY A 97 -3.20 -1.58 3.03
N ASP A 98 -3.51 -0.40 2.53
CA ASP A 98 -2.50 0.54 2.03
C ASP A 98 -1.67 1.10 3.19
N VAL A 99 -0.42 1.47 2.91
CA VAL A 99 0.50 2.02 3.90
C VAL A 99 0.87 3.44 3.51
N VAL A 100 0.87 4.32 4.50
CA VAL A 100 1.31 5.72 4.33
C VAL A 100 2.45 5.98 5.31
N GLU A 101 3.56 6.51 4.80
CA GLU A 101 4.69 6.93 5.63
C GLU A 101 4.61 8.45 5.81
N ASP A 102 4.62 8.89 7.07
CA ASP A 102 4.57 10.31 7.41
C ASP A 102 5.94 11.00 7.26
N PRO A 103 6.01 12.33 7.39
CA PRO A 103 7.28 13.05 7.25
C PRO A 103 8.35 12.66 8.28
N ASP A 104 7.95 12.06 9.40
CA ASP A 104 8.88 11.58 10.44
C ASP A 104 9.40 10.17 10.16
N GLY A 105 8.95 9.54 9.08
CA GLY A 105 9.35 8.20 8.71
C GLY A 105 8.52 7.10 9.36
N LYS A 106 7.46 7.46 10.07
CA LYS A 106 6.57 6.49 10.70
C LYS A 106 5.55 5.99 9.68
N LYS A 107 5.32 4.69 9.68
CA LYS A 107 4.37 4.04 8.76
C LYS A 107 3.05 3.78 9.46
N TRP A 108 1.97 3.95 8.71
CA TRP A 108 0.60 3.74 9.12
C TRP A 108 -0.11 2.90 8.07
N PHE A 109 -0.96 1.97 8.48
CA PHE A 109 -1.78 1.24 7.53
C PHE A 109 -3.24 1.64 7.65
N VAL A 110 -3.94 1.62 6.53
CA VAL A 110 -5.36 1.95 6.45
C VAL A 110 -6.18 0.71 6.83
N ASN A 111 -7.15 0.90 7.73
CA ASN A 111 -8.05 -0.17 8.15
C ASN A 111 -9.52 0.30 8.12
N PHE A 112 -10.44 -0.53 8.60
CA PHE A 112 -11.87 -0.21 8.60
C PHE A 112 -12.23 0.97 9.50
N ASN A 113 -11.40 1.30 10.48
CA ASN A 113 -11.62 2.38 11.45
C ASN A 113 -10.79 3.64 11.16
N GLY A 114 -10.05 3.66 10.06
CA GLY A 114 -9.19 4.76 9.69
C GLY A 114 -7.75 4.29 9.41
N TYR A 115 -6.82 4.57 10.31
CA TYR A 115 -5.43 4.14 10.14
C TYR A 115 -4.76 3.87 11.49
N GLU A 116 -3.80 2.96 11.50
CA GLU A 116 -3.04 2.56 12.69
C GLU A 116 -1.54 2.51 12.38
N ALA A 117 -0.71 2.75 13.40
CA ALA A 117 0.73 2.62 13.28
C ALA A 117 1.15 1.16 13.04
N VAL A 118 2.15 0.99 12.18
CA VAL A 118 2.70 -0.33 11.89
C VAL A 118 4.20 -0.42 12.18
#